data_46cf983c0af7d14b7dedea86ec52ac1e
#
_entry.id   46cf983c0af7d14b7dedea86ec52ac1e
#
_cell.length_a   1.000
_cell.length_b   1.000
_cell.length_c   1.000
_cell.angle_alpha   90.00
_cell.angle_beta   90.00
_cell.angle_gamma   90.00
#
_symmetry.space_group_name_H-M   'P 1'
#
loop_
_entity.id
_entity.type
_entity.pdbx_description
1 polymer ?
#
loop_
_entity_poly.entity_id
_entity_poly.type
_entity_poly.pdbx_seq_one_letter_code
_entity_poly.pdbx_strand_id
1 'polypeptide(L)'
;DDDVAVLQGLDGRKMSKSYGNTIPLFGTPKQLQKAINKIKTNLLEPGEPKDPDTSSVFQIWCAFADEAERQEMRAALEAGLAWGEAKKRLFERINDEIAPARDEYNRLMANPGEVETILREGAERVRPESMALLDKVRRAVGLRPFTVVG
;
A
#
# COMPACT_ATOMS: atom_id res chain seq x y z
N ASP A 1 -14.80 -18.66 0.32
CA ASP A 1 -13.64 -17.75 0.59
C ASP A 1 -14.17 -16.39 1.06
N ASP A 2 -14.72 -16.37 2.27
CA ASP A 2 -15.34 -15.17 2.86
C ASP A 2 -14.34 -14.30 3.66
N ASP A 3 -13.05 -14.56 3.55
CA ASP A 3 -11.98 -13.83 4.23
C ASP A 3 -11.17 -12.92 3.29
N VAL A 4 -11.85 -12.08 2.54
CA VAL A 4 -11.16 -10.89 2.03
C VAL A 4 -11.05 -9.89 3.18
N ALA A 5 -9.99 -10.02 3.96
CA ALA A 5 -9.70 -9.13 5.05
C ALA A 5 -9.70 -7.68 4.57
N VAL A 6 -10.64 -6.89 5.04
CA VAL A 6 -10.73 -5.47 4.74
C VAL A 6 -9.72 -4.73 5.60
N LEU A 7 -8.64 -4.22 5.00
CA LEU A 7 -7.69 -3.39 5.74
C LEU A 7 -8.34 -2.07 6.15
N GLN A 8 -8.30 -1.77 7.46
CA GLN A 8 -8.78 -0.51 7.99
C GLN A 8 -7.83 0.64 7.68
N GLY A 9 -8.41 1.79 7.35
CA GLY A 9 -7.68 3.05 7.19
C GLY A 9 -7.47 3.78 8.52
N LEU A 10 -6.89 4.98 8.44
CA LEU A 10 -6.54 5.81 9.60
C LEU A 10 -7.74 6.18 10.49
N ASP A 11 -8.95 6.12 9.96
CA ASP A 11 -10.22 6.49 10.61
C ASP A 11 -11.04 5.28 11.08
N GLY A 12 -10.52 4.05 10.91
CA GLY A 12 -11.18 2.80 11.27
C GLY A 12 -12.16 2.26 10.22
N ARG A 13 -12.42 3.02 9.15
CA ARG A 13 -13.21 2.52 7.99
C ARG A 13 -12.30 1.79 7.01
N LYS A 14 -12.87 1.07 6.05
CA LYS A 14 -12.12 0.47 4.94
C LYS A 14 -11.16 1.48 4.32
N MET A 15 -9.89 1.11 4.16
CA MET A 15 -8.89 1.97 3.54
C MET A 15 -9.27 2.29 2.09
N SER A 16 -9.31 3.57 1.75
CA SER A 16 -9.67 4.04 0.40
C SER A 16 -9.07 5.41 0.10
N LYS A 17 -8.61 5.60 -1.14
CA LYS A 17 -8.15 6.92 -1.62
C LYS A 17 -9.25 7.98 -1.53
N SER A 18 -10.50 7.61 -1.82
CA SER A 18 -11.64 8.53 -1.78
C SER A 18 -11.97 9.02 -0.36
N TYR A 19 -11.59 8.29 0.67
CA TYR A 19 -11.80 8.69 2.06
C TYR A 19 -10.59 9.46 2.64
N GLY A 20 -9.47 9.53 1.92
CA GLY A 20 -8.27 10.19 2.40
C GLY A 20 -7.65 9.53 3.66
N ASN A 21 -7.96 8.25 3.91
CA ASN A 21 -7.58 7.49 5.09
C ASN A 21 -6.47 6.46 4.82
N THR A 22 -5.70 6.65 3.74
CA THR A 22 -4.64 5.74 3.31
C THR A 22 -3.30 6.04 3.98
N ILE A 23 -2.44 5.02 4.05
CA ILE A 23 -1.05 5.14 4.46
C ILE A 23 -0.20 5.31 3.20
N PRO A 24 0.62 6.38 3.08
CA PRO A 24 1.47 6.60 1.91
C PRO A 24 2.66 5.63 1.93
N LEU A 25 2.76 4.74 0.93
CA LEU A 25 3.87 3.76 0.86
C LEU A 25 5.21 4.42 0.52
N PHE A 26 5.25 5.26 -0.51
CA PHE A 26 6.49 5.88 -0.99
C PHE A 26 6.66 7.35 -0.55
N GLY A 27 5.87 7.77 0.44
CA GLY A 27 6.10 9.03 1.12
C GLY A 27 7.38 9.01 1.98
N THR A 28 7.84 10.18 2.40
CA THR A 28 8.97 10.27 3.34
C THR A 28 8.65 9.56 4.66
N PRO A 29 9.67 9.08 5.41
CA PRO A 29 9.46 8.51 6.75
C PRO A 29 8.64 9.42 7.66
N LYS A 30 8.85 10.75 7.57
CA LYS A 30 8.07 11.74 8.32
C LYS A 30 6.59 11.77 7.93
N GLN A 31 6.27 11.60 6.65
CA GLN A 31 4.88 11.52 6.19
C GLN A 31 4.22 10.23 6.65
N LEU A 32 4.93 9.10 6.58
CA LEU A 32 4.47 7.81 7.09
C LEU A 32 4.18 7.90 8.60
N GLN A 33 5.10 8.42 9.39
CA GLN A 33 4.92 8.59 10.84
C GLN A 33 3.72 9.50 11.16
N LYS A 34 3.57 10.61 10.43
CA LYS A 34 2.43 11.52 10.59
C LYS A 34 1.10 10.83 10.26
N ALA A 35 1.07 9.94 9.27
CA ALA A 35 -0.12 9.16 8.94
C ALA A 35 -0.44 8.16 10.06
N ILE A 36 0.53 7.38 10.51
CA ILE A 36 0.35 6.40 11.59
C ILE A 36 -0.10 7.07 12.90
N ASN A 37 0.44 8.23 13.23
CA ASN A 37 0.03 8.97 14.43
C ASN A 37 -1.45 9.40 14.38
N LYS A 38 -2.04 9.55 13.19
CA LYS A 38 -3.46 9.88 13.01
C LYS A 38 -4.42 8.69 13.14
N ILE A 39 -3.91 7.45 13.22
CA ILE A 39 -4.77 6.28 13.41
C ILE A 39 -5.60 6.50 14.68
N LYS A 40 -6.91 6.37 14.55
CA LYS A 40 -7.82 6.50 15.68
C LYS A 40 -7.59 5.39 16.70
N THR A 41 -7.54 5.77 17.96
CA THR A 41 -7.44 4.88 19.11
C THR A 41 -8.50 5.29 20.13
N ASN A 42 -8.83 4.37 21.05
CA ASN A 42 -9.67 4.72 22.20
C ASN A 42 -8.88 5.58 23.22
N LEU A 43 -9.56 5.96 24.30
CA LEU A 43 -9.02 6.83 25.35
C LEU A 43 -8.34 6.07 26.49
N LEU A 44 -8.06 4.77 26.34
CA LEU A 44 -7.41 3.99 27.38
C LEU A 44 -5.98 4.48 27.62
N GLU A 45 -5.66 4.70 28.88
CA GLU A 45 -4.37 5.19 29.32
C GLU A 45 -3.26 4.11 29.28
N PRO A 46 -1.97 4.49 29.37
CA PRO A 46 -0.90 3.54 29.58
C PRO A 46 -1.15 2.68 30.84
N GLY A 47 -0.94 1.36 30.71
CA GLY A 47 -1.21 0.39 31.81
C GLY A 47 -2.61 -0.21 31.79
N GLU A 48 -3.57 0.40 31.10
CA GLU A 48 -4.90 -0.20 30.93
C GLU A 48 -4.88 -1.23 29.79
N PRO A 49 -5.42 -2.45 29.99
CA PRO A 49 -5.54 -3.47 28.96
C PRO A 49 -6.31 -2.96 27.75
N LYS A 50 -5.82 -3.27 26.56
CA LYS A 50 -6.41 -2.88 25.28
C LYS A 50 -6.80 -4.10 24.48
N ASP A 51 -8.00 -4.07 23.90
CA ASP A 51 -8.48 -5.14 23.02
C ASP A 51 -7.81 -5.01 21.63
N PRO A 52 -6.98 -5.98 21.23
CA PRO A 52 -6.33 -5.96 19.92
C PRO A 52 -7.32 -6.11 18.76
N ASP A 53 -8.38 -6.90 18.93
CA ASP A 53 -9.29 -7.27 17.85
C ASP A 53 -10.15 -6.09 17.36
N THR A 54 -10.36 -5.11 18.22
CA THR A 54 -11.04 -3.84 17.87
C THR A 54 -10.08 -2.71 17.48
N SER A 55 -8.76 -2.95 17.54
CA SER A 55 -7.73 -1.94 17.31
C SER A 55 -7.32 -1.84 15.85
N SER A 56 -7.56 -0.68 15.22
CA SER A 56 -7.03 -0.39 13.87
C SER A 56 -5.50 -0.43 13.83
N VAL A 57 -4.81 -0.08 14.92
CA VAL A 57 -3.34 -0.18 15.01
C VAL A 57 -2.90 -1.63 14.90
N PHE A 58 -3.58 -2.53 15.63
CA PHE A 58 -3.26 -3.95 15.60
C PHE A 58 -3.62 -4.61 14.26
N GLN A 59 -4.76 -4.27 13.67
CA GLN A 59 -5.16 -4.80 12.36
C GLN A 59 -4.17 -4.41 11.25
N ILE A 60 -3.68 -3.16 11.28
CA ILE A 60 -2.65 -2.73 10.32
C ILE A 60 -1.32 -3.42 10.63
N TRP A 61 -0.96 -3.61 11.91
CA TRP A 61 0.22 -4.38 12.31
C TRP A 61 0.19 -5.80 11.72
N CYS A 62 -0.93 -6.49 11.81
CA CYS A 62 -1.11 -7.86 11.30
C CYS A 62 -0.90 -7.96 9.77
N ALA A 63 -1.02 -6.88 9.02
CA ALA A 63 -0.76 -6.87 7.58
C ALA A 63 0.75 -6.94 7.23
N PHE A 64 1.62 -6.61 8.17
CA PHE A 64 3.08 -6.57 8.00
C PHE A 64 3.82 -7.58 8.88
N ALA A 65 3.22 -8.00 9.96
CA ALA A 65 3.83 -8.82 11.00
C ALA A 65 3.69 -10.32 10.70
N ASP A 66 4.70 -11.08 11.05
CA ASP A 66 4.60 -12.54 11.13
C ASP A 66 3.79 -12.99 12.36
N GLU A 67 3.59 -14.30 12.51
CA GLU A 67 2.76 -14.84 13.60
C GLU A 67 3.35 -14.59 14.99
N ALA A 68 4.67 -14.63 15.13
CA ALA A 68 5.33 -14.37 16.41
C ALA A 68 5.21 -12.89 16.80
N GLU A 69 5.43 -11.99 15.83
CA GLU A 69 5.27 -10.54 16.01
C GLU A 69 3.82 -10.16 16.34
N ARG A 70 2.83 -10.84 15.75
CA ARG A 70 1.40 -10.64 16.05
C ARG A 70 1.07 -11.03 17.48
N GLN A 71 1.56 -12.17 17.94
CA GLN A 71 1.34 -12.64 19.31
C GLN A 71 2.02 -11.73 20.33
N GLU A 72 3.24 -11.27 20.06
CA GLU A 72 3.96 -10.31 20.93
C GLU A 72 3.18 -8.99 21.05
N MET A 73 2.74 -8.41 19.94
CA MET A 73 2.00 -7.16 19.96
C MET A 73 0.64 -7.32 20.65
N ARG A 74 -0.05 -8.45 20.43
CA ARG A 74 -1.30 -8.79 21.11
C ARG A 74 -1.10 -8.81 22.63
N ALA A 75 -0.14 -9.58 23.10
CA ALA A 75 0.16 -9.68 24.52
C ALA A 75 0.57 -8.31 25.13
N ALA A 76 1.33 -7.51 24.40
CA ALA A 76 1.71 -6.18 24.84
C ALA A 76 0.52 -5.22 25.00
N LEU A 77 -0.44 -5.25 24.04
CA LEU A 77 -1.66 -4.44 24.12
C LEU A 77 -2.56 -4.88 25.28
N GLU A 78 -2.74 -6.18 25.48
CA GLU A 78 -3.49 -6.76 26.60
C GLU A 78 -2.83 -6.43 27.95
N ALA A 79 -1.48 -6.33 27.98
CA ALA A 79 -0.74 -5.90 29.15
C ALA A 79 -0.73 -4.37 29.38
N GLY A 80 -1.40 -3.59 28.51
CA GLY A 80 -1.55 -2.15 28.72
C GLY A 80 -0.53 -1.27 27.95
N LEU A 81 0.11 -1.77 26.88
CA LEU A 81 1.02 -0.98 26.05
C LEU A 81 0.40 0.36 25.66
N ALA A 82 1.13 1.45 25.85
CA ALA A 82 0.69 2.79 25.46
C ALA A 82 0.45 2.90 23.95
N TRP A 83 -0.61 3.58 23.53
CA TRP A 83 -0.92 3.78 22.11
C TRP A 83 0.20 4.45 21.33
N GLY A 84 0.91 5.41 21.97
CA GLY A 84 2.07 6.06 21.35
C GLY A 84 3.19 5.07 21.03
N GLU A 85 3.47 4.14 21.93
CA GLU A 85 4.49 3.10 21.71
C GLU A 85 4.03 2.06 20.67
N ALA A 86 2.76 1.64 20.70
CA ALA A 86 2.21 0.76 19.67
C ALA A 86 2.31 1.37 18.27
N LYS A 87 1.98 2.65 18.13
CA LYS A 87 2.13 3.39 16.86
C LYS A 87 3.58 3.56 16.44
N LYS A 88 4.50 3.73 17.38
CA LYS A 88 5.94 3.80 17.09
C LYS A 88 6.45 2.47 16.54
N ARG A 89 6.14 1.35 17.18
CA ARG A 89 6.49 0.00 16.70
C ARG A 89 5.88 -0.26 15.31
N LEU A 90 4.63 0.12 15.10
CA LEU A 90 3.97 0.01 13.79
C LEU A 90 4.71 0.83 12.72
N PHE A 91 5.13 2.06 13.05
CA PHE A 91 5.91 2.88 12.12
C PHE A 91 7.23 2.22 11.77
N GLU A 92 7.99 1.74 12.77
CA GLU A 92 9.28 1.08 12.57
C GLU A 92 9.11 -0.14 11.66
N ARG A 93 8.17 -1.02 11.97
CA ARG A 93 7.91 -2.23 11.19
C ARG A 93 7.55 -1.94 9.72
N ILE A 94 6.64 -1.00 9.49
CA ILE A 94 6.26 -0.60 8.13
C ILE A 94 7.42 0.08 7.41
N ASN A 95 8.14 0.97 8.09
CA ASN A 95 9.25 1.69 7.48
C ASN A 95 10.38 0.76 7.04
N ASP A 96 10.73 -0.23 7.87
CA ASP A 96 11.78 -1.20 7.55
C ASP A 96 11.40 -2.07 6.35
N GLU A 97 10.14 -2.49 6.27
CA GLU A 97 9.63 -3.25 5.13
C GLU A 97 9.67 -2.45 3.82
N ILE A 98 9.29 -1.17 3.88
CA ILE A 98 9.08 -0.34 2.69
C ILE A 98 10.34 0.43 2.28
N ALA A 99 11.30 0.65 3.18
CA ALA A 99 12.47 1.49 2.91
C ALA A 99 13.22 1.09 1.62
N PRO A 100 13.54 -0.20 1.36
CA PRO A 100 14.24 -0.58 0.13
C PRO A 100 13.46 -0.23 -1.15
N ALA A 101 12.14 -0.46 -1.14
CA ALA A 101 11.27 -0.14 -2.28
C ALA A 101 11.11 1.38 -2.46
N ARG A 102 11.08 2.14 -1.37
CA ARG A 102 11.06 3.61 -1.41
C ARG A 102 12.35 4.19 -1.98
N ASP A 103 13.49 3.62 -1.64
CA ASP A 103 14.79 4.06 -2.16
C ASP A 103 14.86 3.81 -3.67
N GLU A 104 14.39 2.66 -4.15
CA GLU A 104 14.29 2.37 -5.57
C GLU A 104 13.29 3.30 -6.28
N TYR A 105 12.13 3.55 -5.68
CA TYR A 105 11.19 4.55 -6.19
C TYR A 105 11.84 5.93 -6.37
N ASN A 106 12.55 6.40 -5.35
CA ASN A 106 13.23 7.70 -5.39
C ASN A 106 14.35 7.71 -6.46
N ARG A 107 15.08 6.62 -6.61
CA ARG A 107 16.10 6.45 -7.65
C ARG A 107 15.49 6.57 -9.06
N LEU A 108 14.39 5.86 -9.29
CA LEU A 108 13.67 5.91 -10.58
C LEU A 108 13.07 7.29 -10.84
N MET A 109 12.49 7.93 -9.82
CA MET A 109 11.95 9.29 -9.95
C MET A 109 13.03 10.33 -10.28
N ALA A 110 14.25 10.12 -9.85
CA ALA A 110 15.38 10.96 -10.22
C ALA A 110 15.92 10.68 -11.64
N ASN A 111 15.51 9.56 -12.26
CA ASN A 111 15.99 9.11 -13.56
C ASN A 111 14.82 8.78 -14.53
N PRO A 112 14.00 9.76 -14.92
CA PRO A 112 12.79 9.50 -15.72
C PRO A 112 13.10 8.85 -17.08
N GLY A 113 14.25 9.12 -17.67
CA GLY A 113 14.68 8.49 -18.93
C GLY A 113 14.87 6.97 -18.83
N GLU A 114 15.25 6.45 -17.66
CA GLU A 114 15.31 5.02 -17.40
C GLU A 114 13.89 4.42 -17.38
N VAL A 115 12.95 5.09 -16.72
CA VAL A 115 11.54 4.66 -16.69
C VAL A 115 10.96 4.62 -18.09
N GLU A 116 11.22 5.65 -18.93
CA GLU A 116 10.79 5.69 -20.32
C GLU A 116 11.38 4.53 -21.14
N THR A 117 12.63 4.19 -20.90
CA THR A 117 13.29 3.05 -21.57
C THR A 117 12.61 1.74 -21.21
N ILE A 118 12.37 1.47 -19.94
CA ILE A 118 11.66 0.28 -19.45
C ILE A 118 10.27 0.17 -20.07
N LEU A 119 9.53 1.28 -20.12
CA LEU A 119 8.19 1.32 -20.71
C LEU A 119 8.21 1.06 -22.21
N ARG A 120 9.17 1.63 -22.93
CA ARG A 120 9.33 1.42 -24.38
C ARG A 120 9.67 -0.03 -24.69
N GLU A 121 10.64 -0.61 -24.01
CA GLU A 121 11.02 -2.02 -24.19
C GLU A 121 9.85 -2.97 -23.86
N GLY A 122 9.10 -2.68 -22.79
CA GLY A 122 7.88 -3.40 -22.46
C GLY A 122 6.82 -3.29 -23.55
N ALA A 123 6.59 -2.09 -24.10
CA ALA A 123 5.64 -1.85 -25.18
C ALA A 123 6.04 -2.56 -26.48
N GLU A 124 7.33 -2.53 -26.85
CA GLU A 124 7.86 -3.22 -28.03
C GLU A 124 7.64 -4.73 -27.94
N ARG A 125 7.84 -5.31 -26.76
CA ARG A 125 7.64 -6.74 -26.51
C ARG A 125 6.17 -7.19 -26.65
N VAL A 126 5.24 -6.38 -26.17
CA VAL A 126 3.80 -6.70 -26.18
C VAL A 126 3.10 -6.26 -27.48
N ARG A 127 3.65 -5.28 -28.20
CA ARG A 127 3.05 -4.69 -29.40
C ARG A 127 2.62 -5.71 -30.47
N PRO A 128 3.42 -6.74 -30.84
CA PRO A 128 3.02 -7.70 -31.87
C PRO A 128 1.72 -8.42 -31.54
N GLU A 129 1.55 -8.88 -30.31
CA GLU A 129 0.33 -9.57 -29.85
C GLU A 129 -0.87 -8.61 -29.79
N SER A 130 -0.65 -7.43 -29.19
CA SER A 130 -1.68 -6.41 -29.06
C SER A 130 -2.18 -5.91 -30.42
N MET A 131 -1.28 -5.70 -31.38
CA MET A 131 -1.65 -5.25 -32.72
C MET A 131 -2.43 -6.31 -33.49
N ALA A 132 -2.08 -7.58 -33.38
CA ALA A 132 -2.79 -8.68 -34.00
C ALA A 132 -4.25 -8.79 -33.49
N LEU A 133 -4.45 -8.63 -32.19
CA LEU A 133 -5.79 -8.61 -31.60
C LEU A 133 -6.56 -7.35 -32.01
N LEU A 134 -5.92 -6.18 -31.91
CA LEU A 134 -6.54 -4.90 -32.23
C LEU A 134 -7.01 -4.85 -33.68
N ASP A 135 -6.26 -5.45 -34.62
CA ASP A 135 -6.62 -5.55 -36.04
C ASP A 135 -7.90 -6.38 -36.22
N LYS A 136 -8.04 -7.50 -35.52
CA LYS A 136 -9.26 -8.31 -35.52
C LYS A 136 -10.47 -7.52 -34.99
N VAL A 137 -10.29 -6.83 -33.86
CA VAL A 137 -11.34 -6.00 -33.25
C VAL A 137 -11.74 -4.86 -34.19
N ARG A 138 -10.79 -4.14 -34.77
CA ARG A 138 -11.05 -3.04 -35.72
C ARG A 138 -11.87 -3.51 -36.92
N ARG A 139 -11.50 -4.65 -37.52
CA ARG A 139 -12.25 -5.24 -38.64
C ARG A 139 -13.66 -5.64 -38.23
N ALA A 140 -13.84 -6.23 -37.07
CA ALA A 140 -15.14 -6.66 -36.57
C ALA A 140 -16.11 -5.49 -36.34
N VAL A 141 -15.62 -4.31 -35.97
CA VAL A 141 -16.43 -3.09 -35.77
C VAL A 141 -16.45 -2.18 -37.00
N GLY A 142 -15.94 -2.64 -38.16
CA GLY A 142 -16.00 -1.91 -39.44
C GLY A 142 -14.95 -0.79 -39.59
N LEU A 143 -13.94 -0.72 -38.69
CA LEU A 143 -12.84 0.23 -38.84
C LEU A 143 -11.82 -0.29 -39.86
N ARG A 144 -11.54 0.50 -40.88
CA ARG A 144 -10.50 0.18 -41.87
C ARG A 144 -9.16 0.80 -41.49
N PRO A 145 -8.03 0.14 -41.82
CA PRO A 145 -6.72 0.78 -41.68
C PRO A 145 -6.68 2.06 -42.51
N PHE A 146 -6.12 3.13 -41.96
CA PHE A 146 -5.79 4.32 -42.76
C PHE A 146 -4.70 3.95 -43.76
N THR A 147 -5.00 3.93 -45.02
CA THR A 147 -3.97 3.95 -46.08
C THR A 147 -3.49 5.39 -46.20
N VAL A 148 -2.25 5.65 -45.76
CA VAL A 148 -1.59 6.90 -46.15
C VAL A 148 -1.38 6.83 -47.66
N VAL A 149 -2.19 7.59 -48.43
CA VAL A 149 -1.91 7.80 -49.83
C VAL A 149 -0.71 8.73 -49.89
N GLY A 150 0.44 8.21 -50.35
CA GLY A 150 1.64 8.97 -50.60
C GLY A 150 1.49 9.97 -51.75
#